data_b91500567d0eb11737234d23ba5174d6
#
_entry.id   b91500567d0eb11737234d23ba5174d6
#
_cell.length_a   1.000
_cell.length_b   1.000
_cell.length_c   1.000
_cell.angle_alpha   90.00
_cell.angle_beta   90.00
_cell.angle_gamma   90.00
#
_symmetry.space_group_name_H-M   'P 1'
#
loop_
_entity.id
_entity.type
_entity.pdbx_description
1 polymer ?
#
loop_
_entity_poly.entity_id
_entity_poly.type
_entity_poly.pdbx_seq_one_letter_code
_entity_poly.pdbx_strand_id
1 'polypeptide(L)'
;MIKFVPEPHLLDSPRGRDWPRPPAPPSPAREASPAPAADVVIVGAGPAGLAVASALWHHGVPDVVVVDRTGRPCGRFFGRIDQLGQRVLRSPYEHHPGVEGFRDCELLDFARLHWGRLTPTERREIRMSQSGHRSVVPVDVFDAYCAHLVTTHHVGEKTWQATVREVAPGPDAVTVHTDRFSVAARHVVLCPGEERRPAPEAWWGGGHPPRGVSFWDESVPPGVGCQVVVGAGLTAAHLITGALAAGREVHWVVRETGERYQCADVNSTFFRPEGRKRFDGVGWAERLELMGRFRRASIMFEFRPLLERAEADGRLVVHRGEAVKEIAPAVGGSVVLRLESGRRVAGDHVVLALGTTPSIGTGLLPDELVDARDGWPSLAERTLSYRREPRVSVVGAAAGMVLGPAARNIDGHRVATTRVAAAIAARLRSGATAPAEAAVGV
;
A
#
# COMPACT_ATOMS: atom_id res chain seq x y z
N MET A 1 -18.82 17.77 -21.19
CA MET A 1 -18.25 16.67 -20.37
C MET A 1 -17.29 15.90 -21.25
N ILE A 2 -15.97 15.99 -21.00
CA ILE A 2 -14.97 15.24 -21.77
C ILE A 2 -15.20 13.74 -21.46
N LYS A 3 -15.51 12.98 -22.50
CA LYS A 3 -15.72 11.53 -22.36
C LYS A 3 -14.37 10.88 -22.15
N PHE A 4 -14.13 10.31 -20.95
CA PHE A 4 -12.92 9.58 -20.66
C PHE A 4 -12.84 8.34 -21.58
N VAL A 5 -11.73 8.20 -22.30
CA VAL A 5 -11.45 7.04 -23.14
C VAL A 5 -10.38 6.22 -22.43
N PRO A 6 -10.68 4.98 -22.01
CA PRO A 6 -9.69 4.11 -21.40
C PRO A 6 -8.60 3.73 -22.40
N GLU A 7 -7.38 3.56 -21.91
CA GLU A 7 -6.21 3.15 -22.70
C GLU A 7 -5.71 1.78 -22.21
N PRO A 8 -6.32 0.68 -22.69
CA PRO A 8 -5.99 -0.67 -22.20
C PRO A 8 -4.54 -1.10 -22.50
N HIS A 9 -3.89 -0.54 -23.52
CA HIS A 9 -2.49 -0.86 -23.84
C HIS A 9 -1.50 -0.46 -22.73
N LEU A 10 -1.91 0.40 -21.79
CA LEU A 10 -1.11 0.68 -20.59
C LEU A 10 -0.95 -0.56 -19.70
N LEU A 11 -1.93 -1.47 -19.71
CA LEU A 11 -1.86 -2.71 -18.95
C LEU A 11 -0.81 -3.71 -19.50
N ASP A 12 -0.26 -3.45 -20.70
CA ASP A 12 0.78 -4.22 -21.34
C ASP A 12 2.16 -3.52 -21.24
N SER A 13 2.30 -2.48 -20.40
CA SER A 13 3.57 -1.78 -20.21
C SER A 13 4.71 -2.75 -19.89
N PRO A 14 5.89 -2.59 -20.51
CA PRO A 14 7.03 -3.49 -20.30
C PRO A 14 7.50 -3.53 -18.86
N ARG A 15 8.09 -4.66 -18.47
CA ARG A 15 8.78 -4.87 -17.19
C ARG A 15 10.20 -5.32 -17.44
N GLY A 16 11.10 -4.99 -16.49
CA GLY A 16 12.47 -5.46 -16.52
C GLY A 16 13.34 -4.80 -17.57
N ARG A 17 13.04 -3.56 -17.99
CA ARG A 17 13.93 -2.77 -18.84
C ARG A 17 15.25 -2.51 -18.13
N ASP A 18 16.32 -2.42 -18.90
CA ASP A 18 17.62 -2.00 -18.39
C ASP A 18 17.62 -0.51 -18.08
N TRP A 19 17.37 -0.16 -16.81
CA TRP A 19 17.43 1.20 -16.32
C TRP A 19 18.84 1.55 -15.86
N PRO A 20 19.34 2.78 -16.10
CA PRO A 20 20.58 3.22 -15.50
C PRO A 20 20.42 3.16 -13.97
N ARG A 21 21.21 2.29 -13.37
CA ARG A 21 21.29 2.20 -11.90
C ARG A 21 22.68 2.70 -11.52
N PRO A 22 22.76 3.73 -10.67
CA PRO A 22 24.03 4.02 -10.01
C PRO A 22 24.48 2.74 -9.28
N PRO A 23 25.80 2.49 -9.16
CA PRO A 23 26.29 1.34 -8.42
C PRO A 23 25.67 1.40 -7.01
N ALA A 24 24.85 0.41 -6.69
CA ALA A 24 24.25 0.32 -5.37
C ALA A 24 25.38 0.03 -4.36
N PRO A 25 25.51 0.81 -3.29
CA PRO A 25 26.38 0.44 -2.21
C PRO A 25 25.94 -0.90 -1.63
N PRO A 26 26.87 -1.71 -1.12
CA PRO A 26 26.53 -3.02 -0.59
C PRO A 26 25.53 -2.86 0.57
N SER A 27 24.43 -3.60 0.49
CA SER A 27 23.53 -3.73 1.64
C SER A 27 24.31 -4.36 2.81
N PRO A 28 23.97 -4.00 4.07
CA PRO A 28 24.59 -4.62 5.24
C PRO A 28 24.59 -6.15 5.14
N ALA A 29 25.70 -6.76 5.48
CA ALA A 29 25.79 -8.23 5.45
C ALA A 29 24.66 -8.84 6.28
N ARG A 30 24.07 -9.93 5.77
CA ARG A 30 22.90 -10.57 6.40
C ARG A 30 23.16 -10.99 7.86
N GLU A 31 24.40 -11.27 8.22
CA GLU A 31 24.82 -11.68 9.57
C GLU A 31 25.23 -10.49 10.47
N ALA A 32 25.42 -9.30 9.90
CA ALA A 32 25.74 -8.10 10.66
C ALA A 32 24.51 -7.56 11.40
N SER A 33 24.75 -6.74 12.42
CA SER A 33 23.74 -5.98 13.14
C SER A 33 24.03 -4.48 13.01
N PRO A 34 23.01 -3.62 13.04
CA PRO A 34 23.21 -2.18 13.09
C PRO A 34 23.91 -1.78 14.41
N ALA A 35 24.35 -0.52 14.50
CA ALA A 35 24.76 0.04 15.77
C ALA A 35 23.63 -0.11 16.81
N PRO A 36 23.98 -0.30 18.12
CA PRO A 36 22.98 -0.55 19.16
C PRO A 36 22.07 0.65 19.45
N ALA A 37 22.43 1.83 18.94
CA ALA A 37 21.63 3.05 19.05
C ALA A 37 21.63 3.83 17.74
N ALA A 38 20.54 4.56 17.51
CA ALA A 38 20.36 5.45 16.35
C ALA A 38 19.49 6.67 16.73
N ASP A 39 19.56 7.74 15.96
CA ASP A 39 18.63 8.86 16.14
C ASP A 39 17.20 8.43 15.77
N VAL A 40 17.04 7.71 14.66
CA VAL A 40 15.74 7.27 14.16
C VAL A 40 15.77 5.81 13.71
N VAL A 41 14.79 5.02 14.14
CA VAL A 41 14.50 3.70 13.57
C VAL A 41 13.21 3.77 12.75
N ILE A 42 13.26 3.34 11.49
CA ILE A 42 12.10 3.21 10.60
C ILE A 42 11.74 1.73 10.51
N VAL A 43 10.51 1.38 10.86
CA VAL A 43 9.97 0.02 10.80
C VAL A 43 9.16 -0.16 9.52
N GLY A 44 9.69 -0.91 8.57
CA GLY A 44 9.14 -1.13 7.23
C GLY A 44 9.77 -0.23 6.17
N ALA A 45 10.36 -0.86 5.14
CA ALA A 45 11.02 -0.19 4.01
C ALA A 45 10.14 -0.11 2.75
N GLY A 46 8.81 -0.16 2.88
CA GLY A 46 7.88 0.08 1.77
C GLY A 46 7.96 1.51 1.24
N PRO A 47 7.11 1.92 0.26
CA PRO A 47 7.11 3.29 -0.26
C PRO A 47 6.98 4.36 0.83
N ALA A 48 6.26 4.09 1.93
CA ALA A 48 6.16 4.98 3.08
C ALA A 48 7.50 5.11 3.82
N GLY A 49 8.18 4.00 4.11
CA GLY A 49 9.49 4.01 4.78
C GLY A 49 10.57 4.64 3.91
N LEU A 50 10.56 4.38 2.60
CA LEU A 50 11.44 5.04 1.64
C LEU A 50 11.22 6.58 1.65
N ALA A 51 9.98 7.03 1.66
CA ALA A 51 9.65 8.46 1.73
C ALA A 51 10.19 9.10 3.03
N VAL A 52 10.00 8.43 4.18
CA VAL A 52 10.51 8.92 5.48
C VAL A 52 12.03 9.00 5.48
N ALA A 53 12.72 7.95 5.02
CA ALA A 53 14.19 7.92 4.96
C ALA A 53 14.74 9.02 4.06
N SER A 54 14.12 9.23 2.87
CA SER A 54 14.47 10.30 1.94
C SER A 54 14.28 11.68 2.56
N ALA A 55 13.16 11.91 3.24
CA ALA A 55 12.89 13.20 3.86
C ALA A 55 13.84 13.50 5.04
N LEU A 56 14.14 12.51 5.88
CA LEU A 56 15.12 12.66 6.96
C LEU A 56 16.52 12.98 6.41
N TRP A 57 16.92 12.36 5.29
CA TRP A 57 18.15 12.72 4.60
C TRP A 57 18.20 14.22 4.24
N HIS A 58 17.14 14.74 3.59
CA HIS A 58 17.05 16.16 3.24
C HIS A 58 16.95 17.09 4.46
N HIS A 59 16.47 16.60 5.60
CA HIS A 59 16.49 17.33 6.87
C HIS A 59 17.83 17.27 7.61
N GLY A 60 18.86 16.60 7.06
CA GLY A 60 20.18 16.47 7.67
C GLY A 60 20.20 15.52 8.87
N VAL A 61 19.36 14.48 8.87
CA VAL A 61 19.35 13.41 9.89
C VAL A 61 20.00 12.16 9.28
N PRO A 62 21.32 11.96 9.47
CA PRO A 62 22.05 10.86 8.82
C PRO A 62 21.94 9.53 9.59
N ASP A 63 21.77 9.59 10.91
CA ASP A 63 21.77 8.40 11.78
C ASP A 63 20.38 7.75 11.82
N VAL A 64 20.10 6.98 10.76
CA VAL A 64 18.83 6.30 10.54
C VAL A 64 19.08 4.81 10.31
N VAL A 65 18.35 3.97 11.04
CA VAL A 65 18.26 2.52 10.82
C VAL A 65 16.90 2.19 10.25
N VAL A 66 16.84 1.45 9.13
CA VAL A 66 15.61 0.95 8.53
C VAL A 66 15.55 -0.55 8.76
N VAL A 67 14.46 -1.04 9.31
CA VAL A 67 14.24 -2.48 9.57
C VAL A 67 13.10 -2.99 8.71
N ASP A 68 13.37 -3.99 7.87
CA ASP A 68 12.36 -4.60 7.01
C ASP A 68 12.55 -6.12 6.91
N ARG A 69 11.45 -6.86 6.91
CA ARG A 69 11.48 -8.33 6.82
C ARG A 69 12.10 -8.86 5.53
N THR A 70 12.03 -8.09 4.44
CA THR A 70 12.61 -8.48 3.14
C THR A 70 14.07 -8.06 3.00
N GLY A 71 14.55 -7.14 3.84
CA GLY A 71 15.88 -6.53 3.73
C GLY A 71 16.08 -5.69 2.47
N ARG A 72 15.01 -5.41 1.73
CA ARG A 72 15.05 -4.63 0.48
C ARG A 72 14.05 -3.49 0.53
N PRO A 73 14.48 -2.24 0.26
CA PRO A 73 13.54 -1.13 0.09
C PRO A 73 12.48 -1.47 -0.97
N CYS A 74 11.22 -1.23 -0.65
CA CYS A 74 10.03 -1.56 -1.45
C CYS A 74 9.87 -3.06 -1.81
N GLY A 75 10.63 -3.99 -1.20
CA GLY A 75 10.63 -5.40 -1.58
C GLY A 75 9.25 -6.06 -1.49
N ARG A 76 8.52 -5.87 -0.39
CA ARG A 76 7.15 -6.41 -0.23
C ARG A 76 6.16 -5.76 -1.21
N PHE A 77 6.32 -4.46 -1.48
CA PHE A 77 5.45 -3.73 -2.40
C PHE A 77 5.58 -4.28 -3.82
N PHE A 78 6.80 -4.38 -4.35
CA PHE A 78 7.02 -4.92 -5.69
C PHE A 78 6.75 -6.42 -5.77
N GLY A 79 7.05 -7.21 -4.72
CA GLY A 79 6.69 -8.63 -4.68
C GLY A 79 5.18 -8.87 -4.85
N ARG A 80 4.33 -8.05 -4.21
CA ARG A 80 2.86 -8.11 -4.39
C ARG A 80 2.43 -7.69 -5.80
N ILE A 81 3.06 -6.67 -6.35
CA ILE A 81 2.82 -6.20 -7.73
C ILE A 81 3.17 -7.30 -8.74
N ASP A 82 4.32 -7.94 -8.58
CA ASP A 82 4.78 -9.01 -9.47
C ASP A 82 3.86 -10.24 -9.39
N GLN A 83 3.43 -10.60 -8.20
CA GLN A 83 2.49 -11.70 -7.97
C GLN A 83 1.13 -11.46 -8.67
N LEU A 84 0.65 -10.22 -8.70
CA LEU A 84 -0.58 -9.84 -9.39
C LEU A 84 -0.38 -9.61 -10.90
N GLY A 85 0.86 -9.69 -11.41
CA GLY A 85 1.17 -9.34 -12.79
C GLY A 85 0.89 -7.86 -13.12
N GLN A 86 0.90 -6.99 -12.12
CA GLN A 86 0.54 -5.59 -12.29
C GLN A 86 1.61 -4.84 -13.11
N ARG A 87 1.19 -4.12 -14.14
CA ARG A 87 2.06 -3.38 -15.06
C ARG A 87 2.05 -1.88 -14.85
N VAL A 88 0.99 -1.36 -14.27
CA VAL A 88 0.81 0.08 -14.05
C VAL A 88 0.29 0.35 -12.65
N LEU A 89 0.66 1.51 -12.11
CA LEU A 89 0.11 2.02 -10.85
C LEU A 89 -1.13 2.86 -11.13
N ARG A 90 -2.06 2.82 -10.22
CA ARG A 90 -3.24 3.69 -10.23
C ARG A 90 -2.91 5.14 -9.88
N SER A 91 -1.84 5.32 -9.10
CA SER A 91 -1.33 6.64 -8.71
C SER A 91 -0.70 7.36 -9.91
N PRO A 92 -0.98 8.65 -10.12
CA PRO A 92 -0.37 9.46 -11.17
C PRO A 92 1.08 9.84 -10.82
N TYR A 93 1.76 10.52 -11.75
CA TYR A 93 3.17 10.91 -11.60
C TYR A 93 3.43 11.86 -10.44
N GLU A 94 2.44 12.65 -10.02
CA GLU A 94 2.55 13.55 -8.87
C GLU A 94 2.60 12.81 -7.51
N HIS A 95 2.22 11.52 -7.51
CA HIS A 95 2.22 10.68 -6.31
C HIS A 95 3.47 9.82 -6.25
N HIS A 96 4.47 10.25 -5.51
CA HIS A 96 5.76 9.58 -5.38
C HIS A 96 6.33 9.64 -3.95
N PRO A 97 7.23 8.73 -3.58
CA PRO A 97 7.88 8.71 -2.26
C PRO A 97 9.02 9.72 -2.10
N GLY A 98 9.45 10.39 -3.15
CA GLY A 98 10.49 11.41 -3.08
C GLY A 98 10.01 12.69 -2.40
N VAL A 99 10.96 13.54 -2.03
CA VAL A 99 10.69 14.81 -1.35
C VAL A 99 10.27 15.87 -2.37
N GLU A 100 9.13 16.51 -2.13
CA GLU A 100 8.61 17.56 -3.01
C GLU A 100 9.52 18.78 -3.05
N GLY A 101 9.68 19.36 -4.23
CA GLY A 101 10.50 20.54 -4.46
C GLY A 101 11.98 20.26 -4.76
N PHE A 102 12.40 19.01 -4.71
CA PHE A 102 13.73 18.58 -5.16
C PHE A 102 13.61 17.84 -6.48
N ARG A 103 14.12 18.41 -7.56
CA ARG A 103 13.98 17.86 -8.93
C ARG A 103 14.54 16.45 -9.10
N ASP A 104 15.60 16.11 -8.38
CA ASP A 104 16.19 14.78 -8.34
C ASP A 104 15.29 13.76 -7.62
N CYS A 105 14.30 14.22 -6.88
CA CYS A 105 13.33 13.43 -6.14
C CYS A 105 11.93 13.36 -6.79
N GLU A 106 11.69 14.05 -7.90
CA GLU A 106 10.39 14.07 -8.58
C GLU A 106 10.28 12.92 -9.60
N LEU A 107 9.24 12.10 -9.47
CA LEU A 107 9.00 10.98 -10.39
C LEU A 107 8.82 11.44 -11.85
N LEU A 108 8.15 12.56 -12.05
CA LEU A 108 7.92 13.12 -13.37
C LEU A 108 9.25 13.55 -14.04
N ASP A 109 10.13 14.20 -13.28
CA ASP A 109 11.44 14.61 -13.78
C ASP A 109 12.34 13.40 -14.05
N PHE A 110 12.31 12.37 -13.18
CA PHE A 110 12.98 11.10 -13.42
C PHE A 110 12.53 10.46 -14.74
N ALA A 111 11.22 10.36 -14.97
CA ALA A 111 10.67 9.78 -16.20
C ALA A 111 11.08 10.59 -17.45
N ARG A 112 11.10 11.92 -17.36
CA ARG A 112 11.54 12.83 -18.43
C ARG A 112 13.03 12.67 -18.75
N LEU A 113 13.86 12.53 -17.73
CA LEU A 113 15.30 12.28 -17.91
C LEU A 113 15.56 11.00 -18.69
N HIS A 114 14.70 10.00 -18.51
CA HIS A 114 14.80 8.70 -19.17
C HIS A 114 13.86 8.53 -20.38
N TRP A 115 13.46 9.63 -21.02
CA TRP A 115 12.48 9.67 -22.12
C TRP A 115 12.74 8.65 -23.22
N GLY A 116 13.99 8.44 -23.61
CA GLY A 116 14.38 7.49 -24.66
C GLY A 116 14.02 6.02 -24.39
N ARG A 117 13.82 5.65 -23.09
CA ARG A 117 13.50 4.28 -22.67
C ARG A 117 11.99 4.00 -22.65
N LEU A 118 11.18 5.04 -22.79
CA LEU A 118 9.73 4.96 -22.67
C LEU A 118 9.08 4.62 -24.00
N THR A 119 8.01 3.83 -23.97
CA THR A 119 7.16 3.59 -25.13
C THR A 119 6.40 4.85 -25.55
N PRO A 120 5.88 4.92 -26.79
CA PRO A 120 5.06 6.06 -27.22
C PRO A 120 3.84 6.30 -26.30
N THR A 121 3.19 5.24 -25.81
CA THR A 121 2.05 5.29 -24.91
C THR A 121 2.45 5.89 -23.55
N GLU A 122 3.56 5.43 -22.97
CA GLU A 122 4.09 5.97 -21.70
C GLU A 122 4.52 7.43 -21.82
N ARG A 123 5.12 7.83 -22.94
CA ARG A 123 5.45 9.23 -23.24
C ARG A 123 4.21 10.11 -23.32
N ARG A 124 3.09 9.57 -23.81
CA ARG A 124 1.80 10.27 -23.82
C ARG A 124 1.30 10.51 -22.40
N GLU A 125 1.40 9.50 -21.50
CA GLU A 125 1.01 9.65 -20.09
C GLU A 125 1.80 10.75 -19.38
N ILE A 126 3.11 10.89 -19.65
CA ILE A 126 3.92 11.99 -19.12
C ILE A 126 3.41 13.35 -19.60
N ARG A 127 3.09 13.47 -20.89
CA ARG A 127 2.52 14.73 -21.43
C ARG A 127 1.16 15.05 -20.81
N MET A 128 0.33 14.03 -20.57
CA MET A 128 -0.95 14.17 -19.89
C MET A 128 -0.75 14.71 -18.47
N SER A 129 0.20 14.14 -17.70
CA SER A 129 0.56 14.61 -16.36
C SER A 129 1.01 16.09 -16.39
N GLN A 130 1.91 16.43 -17.31
CA GLN A 130 2.40 17.82 -17.47
C GLN A 130 1.29 18.84 -17.77
N SER A 131 0.23 18.40 -18.43
CA SER A 131 -0.95 19.21 -18.74
C SER A 131 -2.00 19.20 -17.62
N GLY A 132 -1.68 18.64 -16.45
CA GLY A 132 -2.59 18.53 -15.31
C GLY A 132 -3.73 17.52 -15.50
N HIS A 133 -3.63 16.66 -16.52
CA HIS A 133 -4.58 15.57 -16.74
C HIS A 133 -4.19 14.31 -15.98
N ARG A 134 -5.16 13.42 -15.78
CA ARG A 134 -4.89 12.10 -15.24
C ARG A 134 -3.85 11.38 -16.08
N SER A 135 -2.90 10.77 -15.41
CA SER A 135 -1.85 9.94 -15.99
C SER A 135 -1.77 8.61 -15.26
N VAL A 136 -1.14 7.64 -15.89
CA VAL A 136 -0.90 6.30 -15.32
C VAL A 136 0.60 6.04 -15.33
N VAL A 137 1.13 5.60 -14.20
CA VAL A 137 2.57 5.35 -14.04
C VAL A 137 2.88 3.88 -14.30
N PRO A 138 3.75 3.54 -15.27
CA PRO A 138 4.23 2.17 -15.42
C PRO A 138 4.98 1.72 -14.17
N VAL A 139 4.73 0.49 -13.73
CA VAL A 139 5.41 -0.09 -12.55
C VAL A 139 6.92 -0.12 -12.74
N ASP A 140 7.38 -0.40 -13.96
CA ASP A 140 8.79 -0.47 -14.29
C ASP A 140 9.50 0.89 -14.12
N VAL A 141 8.83 1.99 -14.49
CA VAL A 141 9.31 3.36 -14.26
C VAL A 141 9.35 3.67 -12.77
N PHE A 142 8.31 3.27 -12.03
CA PHE A 142 8.24 3.51 -10.59
C PHE A 142 9.27 2.70 -9.82
N ASP A 143 9.55 1.45 -10.23
CA ASP A 143 10.59 0.61 -9.63
C ASP A 143 11.98 1.22 -9.83
N ALA A 144 12.30 1.63 -11.08
CA ALA A 144 13.56 2.31 -11.37
C ALA A 144 13.71 3.62 -10.60
N TYR A 145 12.63 4.38 -10.46
CA TYR A 145 12.62 5.60 -9.67
C TYR A 145 12.82 5.32 -8.17
N CYS A 146 12.17 4.31 -7.60
CA CYS A 146 12.43 3.92 -6.21
C CYS A 146 13.89 3.50 -6.01
N ALA A 147 14.48 2.76 -6.95
CA ALA A 147 15.90 2.39 -6.92
C ALA A 147 16.82 3.62 -6.98
N HIS A 148 16.46 4.63 -7.77
CA HIS A 148 17.15 5.92 -7.80
C HIS A 148 17.13 6.60 -6.43
N LEU A 149 15.98 6.73 -5.78
CA LEU A 149 15.86 7.31 -4.44
C LEU A 149 16.67 6.52 -3.39
N VAL A 150 16.61 5.19 -3.44
CA VAL A 150 17.38 4.30 -2.55
C VAL A 150 18.87 4.59 -2.63
N THR A 151 19.39 4.78 -3.84
CA THR A 151 20.82 5.07 -4.04
C THR A 151 21.16 6.50 -3.65
N THR A 152 20.36 7.48 -4.09
CA THR A 152 20.63 8.91 -3.85
C THR A 152 20.63 9.26 -2.35
N HIS A 153 19.79 8.60 -1.56
CA HIS A 153 19.64 8.86 -0.12
C HIS A 153 20.29 7.78 0.76
N HIS A 154 21.10 6.87 0.17
CA HIS A 154 21.80 5.81 0.90
C HIS A 154 20.90 4.90 1.76
N VAL A 155 19.64 4.71 1.32
CA VAL A 155 18.64 3.93 2.09
C VAL A 155 18.99 2.45 2.10
N GLY A 156 19.60 1.92 1.04
CA GLY A 156 20.00 0.52 0.94
C GLY A 156 20.98 0.11 2.03
N GLU A 157 22.00 0.94 2.29
CA GLU A 157 23.02 0.71 3.33
C GLU A 157 22.44 0.71 4.75
N LYS A 158 21.34 1.43 4.95
CA LYS A 158 20.66 1.60 6.23
C LYS A 158 19.55 0.57 6.45
N THR A 159 19.26 -0.27 5.44
CA THR A 159 18.16 -1.24 5.49
C THR A 159 18.65 -2.61 5.96
N TRP A 160 18.15 -3.04 7.11
CA TRP A 160 18.49 -4.29 7.76
C TRP A 160 17.35 -5.30 7.65
N GLN A 161 17.70 -6.53 7.29
CA GLN A 161 16.72 -7.61 7.21
C GLN A 161 16.44 -8.18 8.61
N ALA A 162 15.28 -7.87 9.15
CA ALA A 162 14.77 -8.46 10.39
C ALA A 162 13.26 -8.24 10.49
N THR A 163 12.62 -9.05 11.35
CA THR A 163 11.21 -8.87 11.71
C THR A 163 11.14 -8.19 13.08
N VAL A 164 10.57 -6.99 13.13
CA VAL A 164 10.30 -6.31 14.40
C VAL A 164 9.27 -7.11 15.18
N ARG A 165 9.56 -7.38 16.45
CA ARG A 165 8.70 -8.11 17.38
C ARG A 165 8.03 -7.19 18.38
N GLU A 166 8.75 -6.15 18.82
CA GLU A 166 8.29 -5.23 19.84
C GLU A 166 8.95 -3.87 19.66
N VAL A 167 8.22 -2.83 20.01
CA VAL A 167 8.70 -1.45 20.17
C VAL A 167 8.42 -1.08 21.62
N ALA A 168 9.49 -1.06 22.43
CA ALA A 168 9.44 -0.89 23.88
C ALA A 168 9.90 0.53 24.29
N PRO A 169 9.00 1.46 24.63
CA PRO A 169 9.38 2.74 25.18
C PRO A 169 10.05 2.62 26.55
N GLY A 170 11.23 3.17 26.66
CA GLY A 170 11.95 3.36 27.94
C GLY A 170 12.01 4.83 28.33
N PRO A 171 12.63 5.18 29.48
CA PRO A 171 12.70 6.58 29.97
C PRO A 171 13.42 7.49 28.98
N ASP A 172 14.57 7.08 28.46
CA ASP A 172 15.45 7.92 27.63
C ASP A 172 15.35 7.63 26.13
N ALA A 173 14.99 6.40 25.75
CA ALA A 173 14.93 5.93 24.38
C ALA A 173 13.77 4.95 24.18
N VAL A 174 13.43 4.71 22.90
CA VAL A 174 12.53 3.66 22.48
C VAL A 174 13.36 2.53 21.91
N THR A 175 13.25 1.32 22.45
CA THR A 175 13.99 0.16 21.96
C THR A 175 13.14 -0.62 20.97
N VAL A 176 13.68 -0.85 19.77
CA VAL A 176 13.07 -1.70 18.75
C VAL A 176 13.71 -3.09 18.84
N HIS A 177 12.94 -4.09 19.28
CA HIS A 177 13.34 -5.48 19.35
C HIS A 177 12.95 -6.22 18.08
N THR A 178 13.90 -6.95 17.51
CA THR A 178 13.68 -7.79 16.33
C THR A 178 13.95 -9.26 16.65
N ASP A 179 13.72 -10.12 15.68
CA ASP A 179 14.12 -11.54 15.75
C ASP A 179 15.65 -11.76 15.67
N ARG A 180 16.45 -10.68 15.47
CA ARG A 180 17.91 -10.78 15.24
C ARG A 180 18.75 -9.85 16.11
N PHE A 181 18.26 -8.65 16.41
CA PHE A 181 18.98 -7.61 17.14
C PHE A 181 18.00 -6.64 17.83
N SER A 182 18.51 -5.78 18.66
CA SER A 182 17.77 -4.66 19.25
C SER A 182 18.50 -3.34 18.99
N VAL A 183 17.73 -2.26 18.76
CA VAL A 183 18.27 -0.92 18.54
C VAL A 183 17.51 0.06 19.41
N ALA A 184 18.24 0.84 20.22
CA ALA A 184 17.69 1.99 20.95
C ALA A 184 17.58 3.19 20.02
N ALA A 185 16.47 3.92 20.04
CA ALA A 185 16.25 5.07 19.17
C ALA A 185 15.65 6.24 19.94
N ARG A 186 16.02 7.46 19.54
CA ARG A 186 15.38 8.69 20.06
C ARG A 186 13.96 8.84 19.48
N HIS A 187 13.77 8.39 18.23
CA HIS A 187 12.47 8.36 17.56
C HIS A 187 12.29 7.05 16.76
N VAL A 188 11.05 6.57 16.71
CA VAL A 188 10.66 5.44 15.88
C VAL A 188 9.55 5.85 14.92
N VAL A 189 9.66 5.48 13.65
CA VAL A 189 8.61 5.70 12.66
C VAL A 189 8.08 4.35 12.17
N LEU A 190 6.83 4.05 12.49
CA LEU A 190 6.16 2.85 12.01
C LEU A 190 5.60 3.09 10.61
N CYS A 191 6.05 2.27 9.66
CA CYS A 191 5.54 2.20 8.29
C CYS A 191 5.02 0.79 7.98
N PRO A 192 4.07 0.26 8.78
CA PRO A 192 3.72 -1.17 8.79
C PRO A 192 2.90 -1.58 7.57
N GLY A 193 2.35 -0.59 6.84
CA GLY A 193 1.52 -0.81 5.66
C GLY A 193 0.14 -1.38 5.99
N GLU A 194 -0.30 -2.30 5.14
CA GLU A 194 -1.59 -2.97 5.28
C GLU A 194 -1.42 -4.49 5.18
N GLU A 195 -2.21 -5.20 5.96
CA GLU A 195 -2.30 -6.66 5.90
C GLU A 195 -3.55 -7.10 5.14
N ARG A 196 -3.55 -8.32 4.61
CA ARG A 196 -4.73 -8.86 3.95
C ARG A 196 -5.91 -8.91 4.93
N ARG A 197 -7.08 -8.57 4.44
CA ARG A 197 -8.30 -8.70 5.22
C ARG A 197 -8.61 -10.19 5.38
N PRO A 198 -8.87 -10.68 6.59
CA PRO A 198 -9.32 -12.05 6.80
C PRO A 198 -10.69 -12.26 6.13
N ALA A 199 -10.95 -13.48 5.69
CA ALA A 199 -12.29 -13.89 5.30
C ALA A 199 -13.12 -14.26 6.52
N PRO A 200 -14.46 -14.15 6.47
CA PRO A 200 -15.30 -14.64 7.54
C PRO A 200 -15.12 -16.16 7.75
N GLU A 201 -14.76 -16.57 8.95
CA GLU A 201 -14.58 -18.00 9.28
C GLU A 201 -15.86 -18.82 9.07
N ALA A 202 -17.01 -18.17 9.21
CA ALA A 202 -18.31 -18.77 8.95
C ALA A 202 -18.48 -19.32 7.51
N TRP A 203 -17.66 -18.84 6.55
CA TRP A 203 -17.73 -19.33 5.18
C TRP A 203 -17.36 -20.80 5.04
N TRP A 204 -16.57 -21.36 5.96
CA TRP A 204 -16.15 -22.77 5.97
C TRP A 204 -16.29 -23.46 7.33
N GLY A 205 -17.09 -22.88 8.23
CA GLY A 205 -17.39 -23.49 9.54
C GLY A 205 -16.27 -23.37 10.59
N GLY A 206 -15.30 -22.47 10.38
CA GLY A 206 -14.17 -22.21 11.29
C GLY A 206 -12.85 -22.82 10.84
N GLY A 207 -11.77 -22.39 11.49
CA GLY A 207 -10.40 -22.88 11.19
C GLY A 207 -9.82 -22.30 9.89
N HIS A 208 -9.08 -23.14 9.17
CA HIS A 208 -8.41 -22.74 7.92
C HIS A 208 -9.30 -22.88 6.70
N PRO A 209 -9.06 -22.04 5.64
CA PRO A 209 -9.73 -22.22 4.36
C PRO A 209 -9.55 -23.66 3.83
N PRO A 210 -10.58 -24.22 3.17
CA PRO A 210 -10.47 -25.53 2.56
C PRO A 210 -9.45 -25.55 1.41
N ARG A 211 -8.97 -26.74 1.07
CA ARG A 211 -8.09 -26.92 -0.09
C ARG A 211 -8.78 -26.36 -1.35
N GLY A 212 -8.02 -25.67 -2.22
CA GLY A 212 -8.57 -25.02 -3.41
C GLY A 212 -9.04 -23.59 -3.15
N VAL A 213 -8.86 -23.06 -1.94
CA VAL A 213 -9.11 -21.65 -1.62
C VAL A 213 -7.80 -20.97 -1.23
N SER A 214 -7.51 -19.84 -1.85
CA SER A 214 -6.35 -19.01 -1.51
C SER A 214 -6.75 -17.53 -1.41
N PHE A 215 -5.86 -16.75 -0.83
CA PHE A 215 -5.99 -15.30 -0.85
C PHE A 215 -5.20 -14.71 -2.03
N TRP A 216 -5.50 -13.46 -2.35
CA TRP A 216 -4.94 -12.73 -3.48
C TRP A 216 -3.39 -12.60 -3.47
N ASP A 217 -2.76 -12.75 -2.32
CA ASP A 217 -1.30 -12.72 -2.11
C ASP A 217 -0.68 -14.13 -2.00
N GLU A 218 -1.38 -15.15 -2.47
CA GLU A 218 -0.95 -16.54 -2.56
C GLU A 218 -0.98 -17.01 -4.02
N SER A 219 -0.14 -17.98 -4.35
CA SER A 219 -0.05 -18.49 -5.72
C SER A 219 -1.21 -19.43 -6.06
N VAL A 220 -1.77 -19.29 -7.25
CA VAL A 220 -2.75 -20.24 -7.78
C VAL A 220 -1.99 -21.44 -8.34
N PRO A 221 -2.36 -22.69 -7.98
CA PRO A 221 -1.71 -23.89 -8.48
C PRO A 221 -1.76 -24.01 -10.03
N PRO A 222 -0.80 -24.68 -10.64
CA PRO A 222 -0.88 -25.01 -12.06
C PRO A 222 -2.05 -26.00 -12.33
N GLY A 223 -2.55 -26.01 -13.56
CA GLY A 223 -3.62 -26.93 -13.98
C GLY A 223 -5.04 -26.50 -13.61
N VAL A 224 -5.24 -25.32 -13.00
CA VAL A 224 -6.58 -24.75 -12.76
C VAL A 224 -7.20 -24.35 -14.10
N GLY A 225 -8.34 -24.95 -14.47
CA GLY A 225 -9.11 -24.63 -15.67
C GLY A 225 -10.18 -23.57 -15.42
N CYS A 226 -10.88 -23.67 -14.29
CA CYS A 226 -11.93 -22.74 -13.88
C CYS A 226 -11.55 -22.08 -12.54
N GLN A 227 -11.44 -20.75 -12.56
CA GLN A 227 -11.07 -19.94 -11.38
C GLN A 227 -12.24 -19.09 -10.92
N VAL A 228 -12.57 -19.14 -9.63
CA VAL A 228 -13.53 -18.22 -9.01
C VAL A 228 -12.78 -17.08 -8.31
N VAL A 229 -13.11 -15.83 -8.61
CA VAL A 229 -12.56 -14.65 -7.94
C VAL A 229 -13.65 -13.95 -7.13
N VAL A 230 -13.40 -13.75 -5.83
CA VAL A 230 -14.34 -13.09 -4.92
C VAL A 230 -13.80 -11.71 -4.55
N GLY A 231 -14.49 -10.65 -4.94
CA GLY A 231 -14.14 -9.25 -4.62
C GLY A 231 -14.34 -8.31 -5.79
N ALA A 232 -14.44 -7.00 -5.54
CA ALA A 232 -14.84 -6.00 -6.53
C ALA A 232 -13.77 -4.91 -6.79
N GLY A 233 -12.55 -5.11 -6.31
CA GLY A 233 -11.49 -4.09 -6.38
C GLY A 233 -10.47 -4.32 -7.50
N LEU A 234 -9.48 -3.42 -7.55
CA LEU A 234 -8.38 -3.48 -8.52
C LEU A 234 -7.63 -4.82 -8.48
N THR A 235 -7.42 -5.38 -7.28
CA THR A 235 -6.79 -6.70 -7.11
C THR A 235 -7.58 -7.80 -7.82
N ALA A 236 -8.91 -7.79 -7.71
CA ALA A 236 -9.76 -8.75 -8.42
C ALA A 236 -9.61 -8.60 -9.94
N ALA A 237 -9.57 -7.37 -10.46
CA ALA A 237 -9.38 -7.12 -11.89
C ALA A 237 -8.04 -7.69 -12.41
N HIS A 238 -6.94 -7.51 -11.66
CA HIS A 238 -5.64 -8.12 -12.01
C HIS A 238 -5.70 -9.65 -12.00
N LEU A 239 -6.29 -10.25 -10.97
CA LEU A 239 -6.43 -11.71 -10.88
C LEU A 239 -7.28 -12.29 -12.03
N ILE A 240 -8.38 -11.62 -12.38
CA ILE A 240 -9.25 -12.01 -13.48
C ILE A 240 -8.50 -11.92 -14.81
N THR A 241 -7.87 -10.79 -15.11
CA THR A 241 -7.13 -10.62 -16.37
C THR A 241 -5.95 -11.57 -16.48
N GLY A 242 -5.25 -11.84 -15.37
CA GLY A 242 -4.19 -12.84 -15.30
C GLY A 242 -4.70 -14.26 -15.55
N ALA A 243 -5.85 -14.64 -14.99
CA ALA A 243 -6.47 -15.94 -15.22
C ALA A 243 -6.94 -16.09 -16.67
N LEU A 244 -7.59 -15.07 -17.25
CA LEU A 244 -8.03 -15.05 -18.64
C LEU A 244 -6.83 -15.15 -19.62
N ALA A 245 -5.73 -14.46 -19.32
CA ALA A 245 -4.50 -14.56 -20.11
C ALA A 245 -3.84 -15.94 -20.05
N ALA A 246 -4.03 -16.67 -18.92
CA ALA A 246 -3.61 -18.06 -18.77
C ALA A 246 -4.60 -19.08 -19.40
N GLY A 247 -5.62 -18.61 -20.12
CA GLY A 247 -6.62 -19.46 -20.79
C GLY A 247 -7.67 -20.09 -19.88
N ARG A 248 -7.83 -19.57 -18.64
CA ARG A 248 -8.82 -20.10 -17.68
C ARG A 248 -10.20 -19.52 -17.93
N GLU A 249 -11.23 -20.29 -17.60
CA GLU A 249 -12.57 -19.76 -17.39
C GLU A 249 -12.63 -19.06 -16.02
N VAL A 250 -13.35 -17.94 -15.95
CA VAL A 250 -13.40 -17.16 -14.70
C VAL A 250 -14.85 -16.90 -14.29
N HIS A 251 -15.18 -17.26 -13.06
CA HIS A 251 -16.36 -16.79 -12.36
C HIS A 251 -15.99 -15.66 -11.43
N TRP A 252 -16.66 -14.53 -11.56
CA TRP A 252 -16.38 -13.35 -10.72
C TRP A 252 -17.58 -13.04 -9.82
N VAL A 253 -17.41 -13.17 -8.50
CA VAL A 253 -18.45 -12.91 -7.50
C VAL A 253 -18.28 -11.52 -6.92
N VAL A 254 -19.29 -10.67 -7.13
CA VAL A 254 -19.30 -9.25 -6.72
C VAL A 254 -20.54 -8.96 -5.89
N ARG A 255 -20.33 -8.50 -4.66
CA ARG A 255 -21.44 -8.17 -3.75
C ARG A 255 -22.25 -6.96 -4.22
N GLU A 256 -21.63 -6.02 -4.90
CA GLU A 256 -22.28 -4.84 -5.47
C GLU A 256 -23.08 -5.23 -6.74
N THR A 257 -24.10 -4.46 -7.07
CA THR A 257 -24.94 -4.69 -8.27
C THR A 257 -24.25 -4.33 -9.59
N GLY A 258 -23.07 -3.74 -9.52
CA GLY A 258 -22.25 -3.40 -10.68
C GLY A 258 -20.83 -2.98 -10.26
N GLU A 259 -19.92 -3.07 -11.21
CA GLU A 259 -18.53 -2.68 -11.03
C GLU A 259 -18.39 -1.15 -10.98
N ARG A 260 -17.53 -0.70 -10.09
CA ARG A 260 -17.19 0.72 -9.99
C ARG A 260 -15.87 0.99 -10.71
N TYR A 261 -15.93 1.71 -11.81
CA TYR A 261 -14.74 2.16 -12.52
C TYR A 261 -14.38 3.59 -12.11
N GLN A 262 -13.15 3.81 -11.66
CA GLN A 262 -12.64 5.10 -11.19
C GLN A 262 -11.18 5.31 -11.55
N CYS A 263 -10.79 6.56 -11.78
CA CYS A 263 -9.38 6.93 -11.99
C CYS A 263 -8.51 6.68 -10.74
N ALA A 264 -9.05 6.93 -9.56
CA ALA A 264 -8.37 6.75 -8.28
C ALA A 264 -9.39 6.34 -7.20
N ASP A 265 -8.93 5.68 -6.12
CA ASP A 265 -9.78 5.36 -4.95
C ASP A 265 -10.25 6.64 -4.27
N VAL A 266 -9.32 7.57 -4.09
CA VAL A 266 -9.57 8.90 -3.56
C VAL A 266 -8.95 9.90 -4.54
N ASN A 267 -9.72 10.93 -4.89
CA ASN A 267 -9.23 11.96 -5.79
C ASN A 267 -8.00 12.66 -5.17
N SER A 268 -6.97 12.93 -5.98
CA SER A 268 -5.77 13.68 -5.58
C SER A 268 -6.10 15.08 -5.00
N THR A 269 -7.26 15.65 -5.36
CA THR A 269 -7.76 16.89 -4.76
C THR A 269 -8.12 16.77 -3.28
N PHE A 270 -8.14 15.56 -2.70
CA PHE A 270 -8.48 15.37 -1.29
C PHE A 270 -7.56 16.16 -0.34
N PHE A 271 -6.26 16.25 -0.65
CA PHE A 271 -5.32 17.01 0.16
C PHE A 271 -5.31 18.53 -0.13
N ARG A 272 -6.07 18.98 -1.11
CA ARG A 272 -6.31 20.42 -1.32
C ARG A 272 -7.23 20.99 -0.21
N PRO A 273 -7.21 22.30 0.04
CA PRO A 273 -7.98 22.90 1.12
C PRO A 273 -9.46 22.49 1.16
N GLU A 274 -10.13 22.40 0.01
CA GLU A 274 -11.54 22.04 -0.06
C GLU A 274 -11.83 20.57 0.31
N GLY A 275 -10.93 19.67 -0.10
CA GLY A 275 -11.03 18.25 0.26
C GLY A 275 -10.77 18.03 1.75
N ARG A 276 -9.74 18.70 2.28
CA ARG A 276 -9.38 18.65 3.70
C ARG A 276 -10.45 19.24 4.59
N LYS A 277 -11.04 20.39 4.23
CA LYS A 277 -12.08 21.05 5.02
C LYS A 277 -13.25 20.12 5.35
N ARG A 278 -13.62 19.25 4.43
CA ARG A 278 -14.72 18.28 4.65
C ARG A 278 -14.39 17.22 5.67
N PHE A 279 -13.11 16.89 5.87
CA PHE A 279 -12.65 15.85 6.78
C PHE A 279 -12.20 16.45 8.12
N ASP A 280 -11.48 17.56 8.10
CA ASP A 280 -10.94 18.20 9.31
C ASP A 280 -12.02 18.82 10.18
N GLY A 281 -13.10 19.33 9.56
CA GLY A 281 -14.18 20.02 10.25
C GLY A 281 -15.23 19.11 10.91
N VAL A 282 -15.06 17.77 10.84
CA VAL A 282 -16.08 16.83 11.34
C VAL A 282 -15.56 15.97 12.48
N GLY A 283 -16.50 15.47 13.30
CA GLY A 283 -16.22 14.64 14.46
C GLY A 283 -15.81 13.21 14.08
N TRP A 284 -15.38 12.44 15.07
CA TRP A 284 -14.85 11.07 14.90
C TRP A 284 -15.82 10.13 14.17
N ALA A 285 -17.08 10.08 14.56
CA ALA A 285 -18.08 9.21 13.95
C ALA A 285 -18.28 9.50 12.45
N GLU A 286 -18.34 10.78 12.08
CA GLU A 286 -18.47 11.19 10.68
C GLU A 286 -17.18 10.92 9.90
N ARG A 287 -15.99 11.07 10.51
CA ARG A 287 -14.71 10.63 9.86
C ARG A 287 -14.73 9.14 9.55
N LEU A 288 -15.24 8.28 10.46
CA LEU A 288 -15.39 6.85 10.21
C LEU A 288 -16.31 6.56 9.03
N GLU A 289 -17.46 7.24 8.96
CA GLU A 289 -18.38 7.10 7.83
C GLU A 289 -17.73 7.53 6.52
N LEU A 290 -17.04 8.67 6.50
CA LEU A 290 -16.28 9.15 5.33
C LEU A 290 -15.20 8.17 4.92
N MET A 291 -14.45 7.59 5.87
CA MET A 291 -13.46 6.54 5.59
C MET A 291 -14.09 5.34 4.87
N GLY A 292 -15.21 4.84 5.36
CA GLY A 292 -15.96 3.75 4.74
C GLY A 292 -16.49 4.11 3.34
N ARG A 293 -17.01 5.31 3.19
CA ARG A 293 -17.60 5.83 1.95
C ARG A 293 -16.58 5.99 0.83
N PHE A 294 -15.38 6.52 1.14
CA PHE A 294 -14.32 6.75 0.15
C PHE A 294 -13.48 5.51 -0.15
N ARG A 295 -13.47 4.50 0.74
CA ARG A 295 -12.68 3.28 0.57
C ARG A 295 -13.45 2.14 -0.12
N ARG A 296 -14.48 2.45 -0.90
CA ARG A 296 -15.21 1.46 -1.67
C ARG A 296 -14.31 0.84 -2.75
N ALA A 297 -14.46 -0.45 -2.95
CA ALA A 297 -13.76 -1.16 -4.01
C ALA A 297 -14.04 -0.55 -5.37
N SER A 298 -13.01 -0.39 -6.19
CA SER A 298 -13.13 0.15 -7.54
C SER A 298 -11.96 -0.31 -8.42
N ILE A 299 -12.18 -0.26 -9.72
CA ILE A 299 -11.29 -0.75 -10.77
C ILE A 299 -10.85 0.44 -11.63
N MET A 300 -9.64 0.39 -12.17
CA MET A 300 -9.18 1.37 -13.15
C MET A 300 -9.97 1.23 -14.46
N PHE A 301 -10.23 2.34 -15.12
CA PHE A 301 -10.97 2.35 -16.38
C PHE A 301 -10.30 1.53 -17.50
N GLU A 302 -8.98 1.38 -17.43
CA GLU A 302 -8.18 0.63 -18.41
C GLU A 302 -8.57 -0.85 -18.48
N PHE A 303 -9.08 -1.43 -17.40
CA PHE A 303 -9.57 -2.82 -17.36
C PHE A 303 -10.92 -3.01 -18.02
N ARG A 304 -11.73 -1.96 -18.10
CA ARG A 304 -13.12 -2.06 -18.53
C ARG A 304 -13.29 -2.74 -19.90
N PRO A 305 -12.58 -2.32 -20.97
CA PRO A 305 -12.73 -2.95 -22.29
C PRO A 305 -12.37 -4.45 -22.30
N LEU A 306 -11.38 -4.84 -21.48
CA LEU A 306 -10.95 -6.23 -21.39
C LEU A 306 -11.99 -7.10 -20.68
N LEU A 307 -12.54 -6.61 -19.57
CA LEU A 307 -13.53 -7.33 -18.78
C LEU A 307 -14.85 -7.45 -19.54
N GLU A 308 -15.34 -6.37 -20.16
CA GLU A 308 -16.57 -6.38 -20.97
C GLU A 308 -16.45 -7.33 -22.17
N ARG A 309 -15.30 -7.36 -22.84
CA ARG A 309 -15.05 -8.31 -23.93
C ARG A 309 -15.06 -9.76 -23.44
N ALA A 310 -14.35 -10.05 -22.34
CA ALA A 310 -14.28 -11.40 -21.78
C ALA A 310 -15.66 -11.91 -21.34
N GLU A 311 -16.52 -11.03 -20.81
CA GLU A 311 -17.90 -11.35 -20.46
C GLU A 311 -18.75 -11.61 -21.72
N ALA A 312 -18.63 -10.79 -22.75
CA ALA A 312 -19.32 -10.97 -24.03
C ALA A 312 -18.89 -12.27 -24.74
N ASP A 313 -17.61 -12.64 -24.64
CA ASP A 313 -17.05 -13.87 -25.20
C ASP A 313 -17.40 -15.13 -24.37
N GLY A 314 -18.07 -14.99 -23.22
CA GLY A 314 -18.44 -16.09 -22.31
C GLY A 314 -17.27 -16.67 -21.50
N ARG A 315 -16.08 -16.08 -21.56
CA ARG A 315 -14.91 -16.52 -20.78
C ARG A 315 -14.89 -15.97 -19.35
N LEU A 316 -15.70 -14.96 -19.08
CA LEU A 316 -15.92 -14.36 -17.77
C LEU A 316 -17.41 -14.39 -17.44
N VAL A 317 -17.79 -15.08 -16.37
CA VAL A 317 -19.15 -15.09 -15.85
C VAL A 317 -19.22 -14.24 -14.59
N VAL A 318 -19.98 -13.15 -14.63
CA VAL A 318 -20.06 -12.22 -13.49
C VAL A 318 -21.35 -12.45 -12.69
N HIS A 319 -21.18 -12.72 -11.39
CA HIS A 319 -22.27 -12.88 -10.42
C HIS A 319 -22.40 -11.58 -9.61
N ARG A 320 -23.22 -10.65 -10.10
CA ARG A 320 -23.44 -9.31 -9.51
C ARG A 320 -24.53 -9.34 -8.44
N GLY A 321 -24.36 -8.53 -7.40
CA GLY A 321 -25.32 -8.46 -6.29
C GLY A 321 -25.30 -9.69 -5.39
N GLU A 322 -24.23 -10.46 -5.42
CA GLU A 322 -24.15 -11.77 -4.77
C GLU A 322 -23.07 -11.77 -3.66
N ALA A 323 -23.49 -12.11 -2.45
CA ALA A 323 -22.57 -12.32 -1.34
C ALA A 323 -22.31 -13.82 -1.11
N VAL A 324 -21.08 -14.16 -0.74
CA VAL A 324 -20.71 -15.52 -0.38
C VAL A 324 -21.29 -15.84 0.99
N LYS A 325 -22.02 -16.95 1.09
CA LYS A 325 -22.57 -17.50 2.32
C LYS A 325 -21.72 -18.64 2.86
N GLU A 326 -21.22 -19.50 1.98
CA GLU A 326 -20.47 -20.69 2.33
C GLU A 326 -19.51 -21.08 1.21
N ILE A 327 -18.37 -21.64 1.58
CA ILE A 327 -17.37 -22.22 0.67
C ILE A 327 -17.07 -23.62 1.17
N ALA A 328 -17.30 -24.63 0.33
CA ALA A 328 -17.12 -26.02 0.68
C ALA A 328 -16.33 -26.79 -0.41
N PRO A 329 -15.54 -27.79 -0.03
CA PRO A 329 -14.95 -28.71 -0.99
C PRO A 329 -16.05 -29.52 -1.68
N ALA A 330 -15.82 -29.85 -2.95
CA ALA A 330 -16.70 -30.72 -3.72
C ALA A 330 -15.96 -31.96 -4.24
N VAL A 331 -16.71 -32.86 -4.82
CA VAL A 331 -16.19 -34.10 -5.42
C VAL A 331 -15.22 -33.76 -6.56
N GLY A 332 -14.13 -34.49 -6.67
CA GLY A 332 -13.11 -34.26 -7.72
C GLY A 332 -12.08 -33.17 -7.39
N GLY A 333 -12.08 -32.60 -6.16
CA GLY A 333 -11.12 -31.59 -5.74
C GLY A 333 -11.50 -30.16 -6.11
N SER A 334 -12.68 -29.95 -6.69
CA SER A 334 -13.25 -28.62 -6.94
C SER A 334 -13.77 -27.97 -5.65
N VAL A 335 -14.08 -26.68 -5.72
CA VAL A 335 -14.65 -25.89 -4.63
C VAL A 335 -15.98 -25.31 -5.08
N VAL A 336 -16.99 -25.35 -4.20
CA VAL A 336 -18.32 -24.79 -4.46
C VAL A 336 -18.58 -23.64 -3.49
N LEU A 337 -18.93 -22.48 -4.04
CA LEU A 337 -19.49 -21.36 -3.29
C LEU A 337 -21.00 -21.46 -3.30
N ARG A 338 -21.62 -21.33 -2.14
CA ARG A 338 -23.04 -21.07 -2.00
C ARG A 338 -23.24 -19.59 -1.73
N LEU A 339 -24.00 -18.92 -2.56
CA LEU A 339 -24.31 -17.51 -2.46
C LEU A 339 -25.56 -17.29 -1.60
N GLU A 340 -25.77 -16.06 -1.14
CA GLU A 340 -26.95 -15.72 -0.31
C GLU A 340 -28.29 -15.96 -1.05
N SER A 341 -28.32 -15.77 -2.37
CA SER A 341 -29.46 -16.10 -3.22
C SER A 341 -29.79 -17.60 -3.30
N GLY A 342 -28.92 -18.48 -2.77
CA GLY A 342 -29.00 -19.92 -2.93
C GLY A 342 -28.30 -20.45 -4.18
N ARG A 343 -27.86 -19.60 -5.11
CA ARG A 343 -27.09 -20.00 -6.29
C ARG A 343 -25.76 -20.65 -5.86
N ARG A 344 -25.32 -21.63 -6.66
CA ARG A 344 -24.04 -22.31 -6.46
C ARG A 344 -23.09 -21.96 -7.60
N VAL A 345 -21.85 -21.67 -7.27
CA VAL A 345 -20.76 -21.40 -8.20
C VAL A 345 -19.65 -22.38 -7.91
N ALA A 346 -19.27 -23.18 -8.90
CA ALA A 346 -18.19 -24.16 -8.77
C ALA A 346 -16.95 -23.71 -9.56
N GLY A 347 -15.79 -24.10 -9.09
CA GLY A 347 -14.52 -23.89 -9.77
C GLY A 347 -13.43 -24.80 -9.22
N ASP A 348 -12.33 -24.91 -9.93
CA ASP A 348 -11.18 -25.70 -9.47
C ASP A 348 -10.42 -24.97 -8.36
N HIS A 349 -10.47 -23.64 -8.37
CA HIS A 349 -9.78 -22.81 -7.38
C HIS A 349 -10.51 -21.49 -7.13
N VAL A 350 -10.57 -21.09 -5.87
CA VAL A 350 -11.16 -19.82 -5.41
C VAL A 350 -10.08 -18.89 -4.91
N VAL A 351 -10.07 -17.65 -5.42
CA VAL A 351 -9.15 -16.60 -4.95
C VAL A 351 -9.94 -15.49 -4.26
N LEU A 352 -9.61 -15.24 -3.00
CA LEU A 352 -10.27 -14.24 -2.18
C LEU A 352 -9.55 -12.88 -2.28
N ALA A 353 -10.14 -11.94 -3.01
CA ALA A 353 -9.65 -10.58 -3.22
C ALA A 353 -10.40 -9.57 -2.33
N LEU A 354 -10.42 -9.81 -1.01
CA LEU A 354 -11.23 -9.08 -0.03
C LEU A 354 -10.62 -7.73 0.39
N GLY A 355 -9.47 -7.36 -0.18
CA GLY A 355 -8.75 -6.14 0.14
C GLY A 355 -7.86 -6.27 1.37
N THR A 356 -7.54 -5.12 1.99
CA THR A 356 -6.57 -5.00 3.07
C THR A 356 -7.13 -4.18 4.25
N THR A 357 -6.51 -4.35 5.42
CA THR A 357 -6.75 -3.55 6.62
C THR A 357 -5.45 -2.85 7.06
N PRO A 358 -5.52 -1.62 7.60
CA PRO A 358 -4.35 -0.95 8.15
C PRO A 358 -3.74 -1.74 9.31
N SER A 359 -2.42 -1.85 9.34
CA SER A 359 -1.70 -2.24 10.54
C SER A 359 -1.48 -0.98 11.40
N ILE A 360 -2.04 -0.95 12.60
CA ILE A 360 -2.09 0.23 13.46
C ILE A 360 -1.05 0.24 14.59
N GLY A 361 -0.13 -0.74 14.59
CA GLY A 361 0.91 -0.88 15.61
C GLY A 361 0.54 -1.81 16.77
N THR A 362 -0.69 -2.34 16.84
CA THR A 362 -1.06 -3.42 17.78
C THR A 362 -0.15 -4.63 17.59
N GLY A 363 0.26 -5.25 18.69
CA GLY A 363 1.25 -6.34 18.67
C GLY A 363 2.70 -5.90 18.46
N LEU A 364 2.96 -4.60 18.21
CA LEU A 364 4.29 -4.00 18.23
C LEU A 364 4.48 -3.07 19.43
N LEU A 365 3.48 -2.24 19.72
CA LEU A 365 3.42 -1.37 20.88
C LEU A 365 2.45 -1.94 21.90
N PRO A 366 2.64 -1.65 23.20
CA PRO A 366 1.60 -1.88 24.21
C PRO A 366 0.26 -1.25 23.81
N ASP A 367 -0.85 -1.99 24.00
CA ASP A 367 -2.17 -1.55 23.53
C ASP A 367 -2.61 -0.23 24.15
N GLU A 368 -2.20 0.05 25.40
CA GLU A 368 -2.47 1.31 26.09
C GLU A 368 -1.78 2.51 25.41
N LEU A 369 -0.66 2.31 24.71
CA LEU A 369 0.04 3.36 23.96
C LEU A 369 -0.57 3.58 22.58
N VAL A 370 -1.06 2.50 21.94
CA VAL A 370 -1.81 2.60 20.69
C VAL A 370 -3.12 3.35 20.91
N ASP A 371 -3.77 3.10 22.06
CA ASP A 371 -5.04 3.73 22.46
C ASP A 371 -6.08 3.66 21.33
N ALA A 372 -6.30 2.43 20.84
CA ALA A 372 -7.10 2.20 19.66
C ALA A 372 -8.60 2.44 19.91
N ARG A 373 -9.22 3.26 19.04
CA ARG A 373 -10.66 3.51 19.01
C ARG A 373 -11.21 3.08 17.65
N ASP A 374 -12.24 2.23 17.65
CA ASP A 374 -12.89 1.73 16.42
C ASP A 374 -11.89 1.17 15.37
N GLY A 375 -10.82 0.52 15.85
CA GLY A 375 -9.75 -0.06 15.01
C GLY A 375 -8.75 0.96 14.46
N TRP A 376 -8.69 2.18 15.00
CA TRP A 376 -7.76 3.23 14.61
C TRP A 376 -6.95 3.73 15.79
N PRO A 377 -5.65 4.05 15.61
CA PRO A 377 -4.80 4.53 16.68
C PRO A 377 -5.09 5.99 17.05
N SER A 378 -4.87 6.35 18.30
CA SER A 378 -4.94 7.72 18.79
C SER A 378 -3.66 8.49 18.45
N LEU A 379 -3.73 9.38 17.46
CA LEU A 379 -2.56 10.11 16.94
C LEU A 379 -2.68 11.62 17.18
N ALA A 380 -1.53 12.25 17.38
CA ALA A 380 -1.38 13.70 17.36
C ALA A 380 -1.51 14.21 15.91
N GLU A 381 -2.35 15.20 15.65
CA GLU A 381 -2.69 15.64 14.29
C GLU A 381 -1.50 16.25 13.54
N ARG A 382 -0.63 16.96 14.23
CA ARG A 382 0.51 17.69 13.63
C ARG A 382 1.70 16.80 13.31
N THR A 383 1.96 15.78 14.15
CA THR A 383 3.18 14.97 14.12
C THR A 383 2.93 13.52 13.74
N LEU A 384 1.66 13.08 13.71
CA LEU A 384 1.25 11.70 13.52
C LEU A 384 1.91 10.72 14.51
N SER A 385 2.38 11.23 15.66
CA SER A 385 2.88 10.41 16.75
C SER A 385 1.70 9.86 17.57
N TYR A 386 1.90 8.72 18.22
CA TYR A 386 0.95 8.22 19.20
C TYR A 386 0.82 9.24 20.35
N ARG A 387 -0.40 9.56 20.77
CA ARG A 387 -0.60 10.62 21.80
C ARG A 387 0.06 10.30 23.12
N ARG A 388 0.11 9.02 23.48
CA ARG A 388 0.71 8.54 24.74
C ARG A 388 2.20 8.23 24.62
N GLU A 389 2.76 8.18 23.39
CA GLU A 389 4.18 8.00 23.13
C GLU A 389 4.64 8.90 21.97
N PRO A 390 4.96 10.17 22.23
CA PRO A 390 5.28 11.13 21.17
C PRO A 390 6.58 10.84 20.40
N ARG A 391 7.42 9.92 20.87
CA ARG A 391 8.63 9.49 20.18
C ARG A 391 8.35 8.44 19.09
N VAL A 392 7.14 7.87 19.05
CA VAL A 392 6.73 6.90 18.04
C VAL A 392 5.68 7.54 17.13
N SER A 393 5.98 7.63 15.84
CA SER A 393 5.08 8.16 14.81
C SER A 393 4.67 7.07 13.84
N VAL A 394 3.58 7.30 13.08
CA VAL A 394 3.14 6.35 12.06
C VAL A 394 2.94 7.03 10.71
N VAL A 395 3.34 6.36 9.62
CA VAL A 395 3.11 6.79 8.24
C VAL A 395 2.40 5.70 7.46
N GLY A 396 1.39 6.07 6.68
CA GLY A 396 0.61 5.17 5.86
C GLY A 396 -0.85 5.08 6.30
N ALA A 397 -1.47 3.95 6.00
CA ALA A 397 -2.92 3.75 6.19
C ALA A 397 -3.40 3.95 7.63
N ALA A 398 -2.57 3.67 8.63
CA ALA A 398 -2.89 3.87 10.06
C ALA A 398 -3.15 5.34 10.42
N ALA A 399 -2.59 6.30 9.67
CA ALA A 399 -2.85 7.73 9.86
C ALA A 399 -4.21 8.19 9.29
N GLY A 400 -5.08 7.26 8.89
CA GLY A 400 -6.32 7.55 8.16
C GLY A 400 -7.29 8.46 8.90
N MET A 401 -7.43 8.34 10.22
CA MET A 401 -8.34 9.21 11.01
C MET A 401 -7.83 10.64 11.13
N VAL A 402 -6.56 10.88 10.88
CA VAL A 402 -5.97 12.23 10.85
C VAL A 402 -5.88 12.76 9.43
N LEU A 403 -5.38 11.96 8.48
CA LEU A 403 -5.12 12.40 7.10
C LEU A 403 -6.29 12.13 6.14
N GLY A 404 -7.26 11.34 6.57
CA GLY A 404 -8.37 10.90 5.74
C GLY A 404 -8.07 9.67 4.88
N PRO A 405 -9.03 9.26 4.03
CA PRO A 405 -8.97 8.01 3.28
C PRO A 405 -7.78 7.90 2.30
N ALA A 406 -7.18 9.02 1.92
CA ALA A 406 -6.00 9.06 1.05
C ALA A 406 -4.69 8.72 1.79
N ALA A 407 -4.67 8.61 3.11
CA ALA A 407 -3.47 8.29 3.91
C ALA A 407 -2.76 7.00 3.44
N ARG A 408 -3.51 6.03 2.93
CA ARG A 408 -2.99 4.76 2.41
C ARG A 408 -2.31 4.86 1.04
N ASN A 409 -2.56 5.92 0.30
CA ASN A 409 -2.03 6.13 -1.04
C ASN A 409 -0.62 6.72 -0.97
N ILE A 410 0.14 6.63 -2.05
CA ILE A 410 1.50 7.19 -2.13
C ILE A 410 1.49 8.70 -1.84
N ASP A 411 0.46 9.43 -2.30
CA ASP A 411 0.27 10.85 -1.98
C ASP A 411 0.08 11.08 -0.46
N GLY A 412 -0.72 10.24 0.20
CA GLY A 412 -0.89 10.27 1.65
C GLY A 412 0.40 9.98 2.41
N HIS A 413 1.24 9.08 1.89
CA HIS A 413 2.56 8.83 2.47
C HIS A 413 3.42 10.10 2.41
N ARG A 414 3.43 10.83 1.29
CA ARG A 414 4.16 12.09 1.12
C ARG A 414 3.71 13.14 2.14
N VAL A 415 2.39 13.36 2.27
CA VAL A 415 1.82 14.32 3.23
C VAL A 415 2.16 13.92 4.67
N ALA A 416 2.06 12.64 5.02
CA ALA A 416 2.45 12.13 6.34
C ALA A 416 3.93 12.35 6.62
N THR A 417 4.77 11.99 5.66
CA THR A 417 6.23 12.10 5.75
C THR A 417 6.69 13.52 6.00
N THR A 418 6.13 14.52 5.30
CA THR A 418 6.45 15.93 5.51
C THR A 418 6.22 16.36 6.97
N ARG A 419 5.12 15.92 7.60
CA ARG A 419 4.82 16.21 9.01
C ARG A 419 5.79 15.51 9.96
N VAL A 420 5.99 14.21 9.76
CA VAL A 420 6.80 13.36 10.63
C VAL A 420 8.27 13.75 10.57
N ALA A 421 8.86 13.87 9.38
CA ALA A 421 10.27 14.17 9.23
C ALA A 421 10.63 15.58 9.76
N ALA A 422 9.79 16.59 9.49
CA ALA A 422 9.99 17.94 10.02
C ALA A 422 9.92 17.97 11.56
N ALA A 423 8.95 17.24 12.16
CA ALA A 423 8.81 17.16 13.61
C ALA A 423 10.02 16.46 14.27
N ILE A 424 10.47 15.34 13.72
CA ILE A 424 11.66 14.61 14.20
C ILE A 424 12.90 15.50 14.11
N ALA A 425 13.16 16.08 12.93
CA ALA A 425 14.33 16.94 12.74
C ALA A 425 14.35 18.16 13.67
N ALA A 426 13.18 18.75 13.95
CA ALA A 426 13.08 19.84 14.92
C ALA A 426 13.44 19.38 16.34
N ARG A 427 12.92 18.23 16.78
CA ARG A 427 13.22 17.68 18.11
C ARG A 427 14.69 17.30 18.29
N LEU A 428 15.29 16.67 17.26
CA LEU A 428 16.69 16.29 17.29
C LEU A 428 17.61 17.52 17.42
N ARG A 429 17.28 18.63 16.72
CA ARG A 429 18.05 19.90 16.82
C ARG A 429 17.89 20.59 18.17
N SER A 430 16.70 20.54 18.78
CA SER A 430 16.46 21.19 20.08
C SER A 430 17.04 20.46 21.28
N GLY A 431 17.48 19.21 21.11
CA GLY A 431 17.92 18.36 22.23
C GLY A 431 16.77 18.00 23.19
N ALA A 432 15.54 18.40 22.90
CA ALA A 432 14.39 18.24 23.79
C ALA A 432 13.92 16.78 23.86
N THR A 433 13.90 16.25 25.07
CA THR A 433 13.01 15.14 25.42
C THR A 433 11.56 15.60 25.20
N ALA A 434 10.73 14.78 24.54
CA ALA A 434 9.39 15.15 24.11
C ALA A 434 8.53 15.64 25.29
N PRO A 435 7.99 16.87 25.28
CA PRO A 435 6.94 17.23 26.23
C PRO A 435 5.68 16.44 25.89
N ALA A 436 5.05 15.82 26.88
CA ALA A 436 3.72 15.31 26.74
C ALA A 436 2.79 16.47 26.33
N GLU A 437 2.18 16.41 25.15
CA GLU A 437 1.09 17.33 24.82
C GLU A 437 -0.03 17.08 25.85
N ALA A 438 -0.28 18.09 26.67
CA ALA A 438 -1.37 18.06 27.67
C ALA A 438 -2.66 17.70 26.96
N ALA A 439 -3.37 16.71 27.50
CA ALA A 439 -4.70 16.33 27.06
C ALA A 439 -5.61 17.57 27.14
N VAL A 440 -5.83 18.23 26.00
CA VAL A 440 -6.91 19.20 25.87
C VAL A 440 -8.17 18.35 25.77
N GLY A 441 -8.89 18.27 26.91
CA GLY A 441 -10.19 17.66 26.96
C GLY A 441 -11.17 18.44 26.08
N VAL A 442 -11.86 17.75 25.20
CA VAL A 442 -13.28 17.94 24.84
C VAL A 442 -13.82 16.58 24.39
#